data_3fbcdd0992f86d61f7f96819241f7617
#
_entry.id   3fbcdd0992f86d61f7f96819241f7617
#
_cell.length_a   1.000
_cell.length_b   1.000
_cell.length_c   1.000
_cell.angle_alpha   90.00
_cell.angle_beta   90.00
_cell.angle_gamma   90.00
#
_symmetry.space_group_name_H-M   'P 1'
#
loop_
_entity.id
_entity.type
_entity.pdbx_description
1 polymer ?
#
loop_
_entity_poly.entity_id
_entity_poly.type
_entity_poly.pdbx_seq_one_letter_code
_entity_poly.pdbx_strand_id
1 'polypeptide(L)'
;MNVVCHWQPNMPYSLHDMRVNRIERVGGHLRFCFEYGYIELKGENRQVDGDVLIEDVNMNFSDVYLLSENGAYGKFRGERMELEAFLDRYRDISFEILDEAYGYNTVSYRGYLSLPGKENLVEAMISLYYTGHIVYEVKE
;
A
#
# COMPACT_ATOMS: atom_id res chain seq x y z
N MET A 1 0.05 16.57 -11.36
CA MET A 1 1.51 16.71 -11.13
C MET A 1 2.06 15.40 -10.57
N ASN A 2 3.14 14.92 -11.15
CA ASN A 2 3.77 13.70 -10.66
C ASN A 2 5.04 14.05 -9.89
N VAL A 3 5.17 13.51 -8.69
CA VAL A 3 6.39 13.63 -7.88
C VAL A 3 7.07 12.29 -7.85
N VAL A 4 8.25 12.22 -8.48
CA VAL A 4 8.98 10.97 -8.68
C VAL A 4 10.05 10.83 -7.59
N CYS A 5 10.01 9.74 -6.86
CA CYS A 5 10.93 9.50 -5.75
C CYS A 5 11.70 8.19 -5.91
N HIS A 6 12.97 8.24 -5.58
CA HIS A 6 13.73 7.05 -5.20
C HIS A 6 13.56 6.82 -3.71
N TRP A 7 14.05 5.69 -3.20
CA TRP A 7 14.17 5.54 -1.77
C TRP A 7 15.01 6.68 -1.18
N GLN A 8 14.48 7.31 -0.16
CA GLN A 8 15.14 8.41 0.55
C GLN A 8 14.66 8.40 2.01
N PRO A 9 15.45 8.95 2.95
CA PRO A 9 15.07 8.95 4.36
C PRO A 9 13.75 9.66 4.64
N ASN A 10 13.47 10.73 3.89
CA ASN A 10 12.26 11.54 4.11
C ASN A 10 11.44 11.57 2.82
N MET A 11 10.36 10.80 2.79
CA MET A 11 9.43 10.84 1.67
C MET A 11 8.59 12.11 1.74
N PRO A 12 8.20 12.69 0.58
CA PRO A 12 7.48 13.97 0.58
C PRO A 12 6.03 13.89 1.00
N TYR A 13 5.46 12.71 1.07
CA TYR A 13 4.05 12.49 1.44
C TYR A 13 3.93 11.41 2.50
N SER A 14 2.91 11.54 3.35
CA SER A 14 2.54 10.50 4.32
C SER A 14 1.24 9.84 3.89
N LEU A 15 1.25 8.52 3.89
CA LEU A 15 0.06 7.70 3.61
C LEU A 15 -0.61 7.22 4.91
N HIS A 16 -0.10 7.63 6.06
CA HIS A 16 -0.61 7.21 7.37
C HIS A 16 -2.08 7.60 7.53
N ASP A 17 -2.89 6.65 7.93
CA ASP A 17 -4.35 6.76 8.08
C ASP A 17 -5.11 6.97 6.77
N MET A 18 -4.44 6.83 5.64
CA MET A 18 -5.09 6.98 4.34
C MET A 18 -5.60 5.64 3.84
N ARG A 19 -6.71 5.67 3.10
CA ARG A 19 -7.41 4.47 2.67
C ARG A 19 -7.21 4.19 1.19
N VAL A 20 -6.69 3.01 0.91
CA VAL A 20 -6.59 2.46 -0.44
C VAL A 20 -7.88 1.71 -0.74
N ASN A 21 -8.58 2.10 -1.78
CA ASN A 21 -9.82 1.45 -2.19
C ASN A 21 -9.68 0.56 -3.42
N ARG A 22 -8.52 0.61 -4.07
CA ARG A 22 -8.23 -0.24 -5.23
C ARG A 22 -6.73 -0.32 -5.46
N ILE A 23 -6.27 -1.49 -5.88
CA ILE A 23 -4.89 -1.70 -6.33
C ILE A 23 -4.96 -2.21 -7.76
N GLU A 24 -4.34 -1.47 -8.69
CA GLU A 24 -4.37 -1.78 -10.11
C GLU A 24 -3.00 -2.21 -10.61
N ARG A 25 -2.99 -3.20 -11.51
CA ARG A 25 -1.81 -3.52 -12.30
C ARG A 25 -1.81 -2.62 -13.53
N VAL A 26 -0.71 -1.93 -13.77
CA VAL A 26 -0.54 -1.03 -14.92
C VAL A 26 0.76 -1.41 -15.62
N GLY A 27 0.68 -2.38 -16.54
CA GLY A 27 1.89 -2.98 -17.12
C GLY A 27 2.69 -3.69 -16.03
N GLY A 28 3.97 -3.40 -15.90
CA GLY A 28 4.82 -3.90 -14.81
C GLY A 28 4.73 -3.08 -13.53
N HIS A 29 3.81 -2.13 -13.45
CA HIS A 29 3.66 -1.20 -12.33
C HIS A 29 2.44 -1.54 -11.49
N LEU A 30 2.41 -1.02 -10.27
CA LEU A 30 1.28 -1.19 -9.36
C LEU A 30 0.80 0.17 -8.88
N ARG A 31 -0.48 0.47 -9.10
CA ARG A 31 -1.09 1.72 -8.65
C ARG A 31 -1.98 1.48 -7.44
N PHE A 32 -1.70 2.21 -6.36
CA PHE A 32 -2.56 2.28 -5.20
C PHE A 32 -3.48 3.48 -5.35
N CYS A 33 -4.77 3.23 -5.44
CA CYS A 33 -5.79 4.27 -5.61
C CYS A 33 -6.35 4.63 -4.24
N PHE A 34 -6.23 5.90 -3.88
CA PHE A 34 -6.62 6.41 -2.56
C PHE A 34 -7.99 7.06 -2.61
N GLU A 35 -8.79 6.81 -1.58
CA GLU A 35 -10.12 7.40 -1.47
C GLU A 35 -10.06 8.93 -1.31
N TYR A 36 -9.15 9.41 -0.46
CA TYR A 36 -9.01 10.85 -0.17
C TYR A 36 -7.56 11.34 -0.27
N GLY A 37 -6.76 10.67 -1.08
CA GLY A 37 -5.36 11.06 -1.27
C GLY A 37 -4.49 10.83 -0.05
N TYR A 38 -3.61 11.78 0.21
CA TYR A 38 -2.60 11.66 1.27
C TYR A 38 -2.12 13.04 1.73
N ILE A 39 -1.21 13.08 2.68
CA ILE A 39 -0.75 14.31 3.31
C ILE A 39 0.60 14.74 2.73
N GLU A 40 0.66 15.95 2.20
CA GLU A 40 1.91 16.58 1.78
C GLU A 40 2.68 17.04 3.01
N LEU A 41 3.93 16.60 3.14
CA LEU A 41 4.75 16.87 4.33
C LEU A 41 5.55 18.18 4.24
N LYS A 42 5.52 18.86 3.12
CA LYS A 42 6.14 20.17 2.96
C LYS A 42 5.17 21.26 3.38
N GLY A 43 5.66 22.22 4.16
CA GLY A 43 4.84 23.37 4.54
C GLY A 43 3.82 23.02 5.63
N GLU A 44 2.54 23.25 5.34
CA GLU A 44 1.46 23.18 6.34
C GLU A 44 0.84 21.78 6.50
N ASN A 45 1.43 20.74 5.94
CA ASN A 45 0.90 19.37 5.99
C ASN A 45 -0.54 19.28 5.46
N ARG A 46 -0.74 19.79 4.27
CA ARG A 46 -2.06 19.80 3.66
C ARG A 46 -2.38 18.46 3.00
N GLN A 47 -3.65 18.09 3.03
CA GLN A 47 -4.14 16.92 2.30
C GLN A 47 -4.24 17.24 0.80
N VAL A 48 -3.73 16.32 -0.02
CA VAL A 48 -3.82 16.40 -1.48
C VAL A 48 -4.47 15.13 -2.01
N ASP A 49 -5.24 15.27 -3.07
CA ASP A 49 -5.83 14.12 -3.74
C ASP A 49 -4.81 13.50 -4.70
N GLY A 50 -4.82 12.20 -4.83
CA GLY A 50 -3.90 11.51 -5.72
C GLY A 50 -3.80 10.03 -5.46
N ASP A 51 -2.98 9.39 -6.29
CA ASP A 51 -2.67 7.97 -6.22
C ASP A 51 -1.15 7.78 -6.13
N VAL A 52 -0.73 6.56 -5.82
CA VAL A 52 0.71 6.22 -5.76
C VAL A 52 0.98 5.10 -6.75
N LEU A 53 1.91 5.34 -7.66
CA LEU A 53 2.36 4.34 -8.62
C LEU A 53 3.74 3.83 -8.20
N ILE A 54 3.86 2.53 -7.99
CA ILE A 54 5.14 1.87 -7.74
C ILE A 54 5.58 1.25 -9.06
N GLU A 55 6.71 1.72 -9.60
CA GLU A 55 7.19 1.29 -10.90
C GLU A 55 8.03 0.02 -10.82
N ASP A 56 7.87 -0.83 -11.82
CA ASP A 56 8.67 -2.06 -12.01
C ASP A 56 8.65 -2.96 -10.77
N VAL A 57 7.44 -3.31 -10.35
CA VAL A 57 7.21 -4.23 -9.23
C VAL A 57 7.50 -5.65 -9.67
N ASN A 58 8.34 -6.34 -8.90
CA ASN A 58 8.60 -7.77 -9.14
C ASN A 58 7.54 -8.59 -8.42
N MET A 59 6.60 -9.13 -9.18
CA MET A 59 5.48 -9.90 -8.63
C MET A 59 5.92 -11.18 -7.92
N ASN A 60 7.05 -11.76 -8.34
CA ASN A 60 7.55 -13.00 -7.75
C ASN A 60 8.22 -12.78 -6.39
N PHE A 61 8.67 -11.56 -6.11
CA PHE A 61 9.31 -11.20 -4.84
C PHE A 61 8.48 -10.22 -4.01
N SER A 62 7.20 -10.13 -4.33
CA SER A 62 6.27 -9.27 -3.59
C SER A 62 5.17 -10.14 -2.97
N ASP A 63 4.89 -9.88 -1.71
CA ASP A 63 4.01 -10.72 -0.91
C ASP A 63 2.99 -9.91 -0.14
N VAL A 64 1.88 -10.55 0.17
CA VAL A 64 0.87 -10.02 1.09
C VAL A 64 0.75 -10.98 2.27
N TYR A 65 0.87 -10.42 3.47
CA TYR A 65 0.73 -11.15 4.71
C TYR A 65 -0.58 -10.74 5.37
N LEU A 66 -1.47 -11.69 5.55
CA LEU A 66 -2.66 -11.51 6.39
C LEU A 66 -2.27 -11.98 7.78
N LEU A 67 -2.00 -11.03 8.69
CA LEU A 67 -1.32 -11.32 9.95
C LEU A 67 -2.28 -11.86 11.00
N SER A 68 -3.44 -11.23 11.17
CA SER A 68 -4.43 -11.66 12.14
C SER A 68 -5.76 -10.97 11.89
N GLU A 69 -6.82 -11.52 12.42
CA GLU A 69 -8.10 -10.85 12.46
C GLU A 69 -8.13 -9.92 13.68
N ASN A 70 -8.51 -8.66 13.47
CA ASN A 70 -8.66 -7.64 14.53
C ASN A 70 -7.39 -7.37 15.35
N GLY A 71 -6.21 -7.75 14.86
CA GLY A 71 -4.98 -7.58 15.63
C GLY A 71 -5.00 -8.25 17.00
N ALA A 72 -5.79 -9.31 17.17
CA ALA A 72 -5.99 -9.95 18.47
C ALA A 72 -4.75 -10.74 18.90
N TYR A 73 -4.49 -10.76 20.21
CA TYR A 73 -3.47 -11.59 20.81
C TYR A 73 -3.91 -13.05 20.83
N GLY A 74 -2.97 -13.96 20.72
CA GLY A 74 -3.22 -15.38 20.88
C GLY A 74 -2.64 -16.20 19.75
N LYS A 75 -3.32 -17.29 19.38
CA LYS A 75 -2.84 -18.18 18.34
C LYS A 75 -2.80 -17.49 16.99
N PHE A 76 -1.64 -17.47 16.37
CA PHE A 76 -1.45 -16.91 15.03
C PHE A 76 -2.31 -17.66 14.02
N ARG A 77 -3.09 -16.90 13.24
CA ARG A 77 -3.94 -17.43 12.17
C ARG A 77 -3.70 -16.64 10.89
N GLY A 78 -2.43 -16.46 10.57
CA GLY A 78 -2.05 -15.67 9.41
C GLY A 78 -1.93 -16.50 8.15
N GLU A 79 -1.85 -15.81 7.04
CA GLU A 79 -1.66 -16.39 5.72
C GLU A 79 -0.68 -15.52 4.96
N ARG A 80 0.27 -16.13 4.27
CA ARG A 80 1.11 -15.44 3.31
C ARG A 80 0.65 -15.84 1.91
N MET A 81 0.52 -14.88 1.02
CA MET A 81 0.26 -15.16 -0.38
C MET A 81 1.11 -14.26 -1.28
N GLU A 82 1.40 -14.74 -2.47
CA GLU A 82 2.06 -13.92 -3.46
C GLU A 82 1.15 -12.75 -3.86
N LEU A 83 1.75 -11.61 -4.17
CA LEU A 83 1.00 -10.41 -4.54
C LEU A 83 0.00 -10.68 -5.67
N GLU A 84 0.43 -11.40 -6.70
CA GLU A 84 -0.43 -11.71 -7.84
C GLU A 84 -1.67 -12.51 -7.43
N ALA A 85 -1.49 -13.51 -6.58
CA ALA A 85 -2.58 -14.31 -6.05
C ALA A 85 -3.55 -13.47 -5.21
N PHE A 86 -3.01 -12.55 -4.41
CA PHE A 86 -3.82 -11.63 -3.62
C PHE A 86 -4.68 -10.73 -4.50
N LEU A 87 -4.08 -10.14 -5.54
CA LEU A 87 -4.78 -9.25 -6.46
C LEU A 87 -5.86 -9.97 -7.27
N ASP A 88 -5.64 -11.24 -7.61
CA ASP A 88 -6.64 -12.05 -8.32
C ASP A 88 -7.78 -12.46 -7.40
N ARG A 89 -7.48 -12.79 -6.15
CA ARG A 89 -8.46 -13.28 -5.19
C ARG A 89 -9.34 -12.17 -4.61
N TYR A 90 -8.74 -11.01 -4.32
CA TYR A 90 -9.41 -9.89 -3.66
C TYR A 90 -9.39 -8.65 -4.55
N ARG A 91 -10.44 -8.47 -5.33
CA ARG A 91 -10.54 -7.32 -6.26
C ARG A 91 -11.11 -6.08 -5.59
N ASP A 92 -12.04 -6.27 -4.65
CA ASP A 92 -12.65 -5.19 -3.89
C ASP A 92 -12.08 -5.20 -2.49
N ILE A 93 -11.24 -4.24 -2.20
CA ILE A 93 -10.58 -4.12 -0.89
C ILE A 93 -10.79 -2.73 -0.32
N SER A 94 -10.59 -2.62 0.98
CA SER A 94 -10.43 -1.35 1.66
C SER A 94 -9.29 -1.53 2.64
N PHE A 95 -8.19 -0.83 2.40
CA PHE A 95 -6.97 -0.97 3.17
C PHE A 95 -6.56 0.37 3.75
N GLU A 96 -6.63 0.47 5.08
CA GLU A 96 -6.14 1.65 5.80
C GLU A 96 -4.69 1.44 6.16
N ILE A 97 -3.82 2.28 5.64
CA ILE A 97 -2.39 2.21 5.90
C ILE A 97 -2.09 2.85 7.26
N LEU A 98 -1.44 2.11 8.14
CA LEU A 98 -0.98 2.62 9.43
C LEU A 98 0.52 2.89 9.46
N ASP A 99 1.31 2.05 8.80
CA ASP A 99 2.76 2.18 8.77
C ASP A 99 3.28 2.05 7.35
N GLU A 100 4.30 2.84 7.05
CA GLU A 100 5.05 2.79 5.80
C GLU A 100 6.52 2.53 6.14
N ALA A 101 7.12 1.53 5.52
CA ALA A 101 8.53 1.25 5.70
C ALA A 101 9.21 1.23 4.33
N TYR A 102 10.25 2.03 4.18
CA TYR A 102 10.98 2.19 2.94
C TYR A 102 12.42 1.69 3.10
N GLY A 103 12.87 0.90 2.15
CA GLY A 103 14.23 0.42 2.09
C GLY A 103 14.75 0.44 0.67
N TYR A 104 15.95 -0.08 0.46
CA TYR A 104 16.53 -0.17 -0.86
C TYR A 104 15.72 -1.14 -1.72
N ASN A 105 15.06 -0.62 -2.76
CA ASN A 105 14.18 -1.38 -3.65
C ASN A 105 13.02 -2.10 -2.95
N THR A 106 12.68 -1.72 -1.73
CA THR A 106 11.58 -2.34 -1.00
C THR A 106 10.68 -1.28 -0.38
N VAL A 107 9.39 -1.57 -0.35
CA VAL A 107 8.42 -0.79 0.41
C VAL A 107 7.42 -1.75 1.04
N SER A 108 7.07 -1.50 2.29
CA SER A 108 6.05 -2.26 2.99
C SER A 108 5.01 -1.31 3.56
N TYR A 109 3.75 -1.63 3.30
CA TYR A 109 2.60 -0.92 3.87
C TYR A 109 1.88 -1.89 4.80
N ARG A 110 1.75 -1.52 6.06
CA ARG A 110 1.04 -2.31 7.07
C ARG A 110 -0.19 -1.55 7.55
N GLY A 111 -1.27 -2.25 7.75
CA GLY A 111 -2.50 -1.64 8.22
C GLY A 111 -3.63 -2.63 8.36
N TYR A 112 -4.86 -2.13 8.27
CA TYR A 112 -6.07 -2.92 8.41
C TYR A 112 -6.77 -3.07 7.08
N LEU A 113 -7.07 -4.31 6.75
CA LEU A 113 -7.71 -4.71 5.50
C LEU A 113 -9.14 -5.16 5.78
N SER A 114 -10.09 -4.57 5.07
CA SER A 114 -11.47 -5.04 5.03
C SER A 114 -11.64 -5.87 3.77
N LEU A 115 -12.05 -7.10 3.93
CA LEU A 115 -12.25 -8.03 2.82
C LEU A 115 -13.73 -8.35 2.62
N PRO A 116 -14.17 -8.57 1.37
CA PRO A 116 -15.54 -8.98 1.10
C PRO A 116 -15.90 -10.27 1.84
N GLY A 117 -17.07 -10.30 2.46
CA GLY A 117 -17.57 -11.47 3.16
C GLY A 117 -16.97 -11.72 4.55
N LYS A 118 -16.10 -10.83 5.03
CA LYS A 118 -15.54 -10.91 6.37
C LYS A 118 -16.05 -9.75 7.23
N GLU A 119 -16.54 -10.06 8.43
CA GLU A 119 -17.04 -9.04 9.36
C GLU A 119 -15.93 -8.24 10.03
N ASN A 120 -14.78 -8.87 10.26
CA ASN A 120 -13.70 -8.27 11.00
C ASN A 120 -12.60 -7.76 10.09
N LEU A 121 -11.94 -6.69 10.53
CA LEU A 121 -10.73 -6.20 9.89
C LEU A 121 -9.60 -7.19 10.07
N VAL A 122 -8.76 -7.32 9.06
CA VAL A 122 -7.58 -8.18 9.07
C VAL A 122 -6.34 -7.30 9.08
N GLU A 123 -5.46 -7.48 10.05
CA GLU A 123 -4.16 -6.82 10.01
C GLU A 123 -3.35 -7.42 8.86
N ALA A 124 -2.86 -6.57 7.98
CA ALA A 124 -2.18 -7.00 6.76
C ALA A 124 -0.92 -6.18 6.50
N MET A 125 0.01 -6.81 5.79
CA MET A 125 1.20 -6.12 5.31
C MET A 125 1.39 -6.46 3.84
N ILE A 126 1.50 -5.42 3.01
CA ILE A 126 1.83 -5.55 1.59
C ILE A 126 3.30 -5.19 1.45
N SER A 127 4.12 -6.16 1.05
CA SER A 127 5.56 -6.00 0.91
C SER A 127 5.94 -6.11 -0.55
N LEU A 128 6.52 -5.05 -1.09
CA LEU A 128 6.84 -4.94 -2.51
C LEU A 128 8.34 -4.86 -2.73
N TYR A 129 8.83 -5.63 -3.70
CA TYR A 129 10.15 -5.44 -4.28
C TYR A 129 9.98 -4.76 -5.64
N TYR A 130 10.64 -3.63 -5.84
CA TYR A 130 10.53 -2.85 -7.06
C TYR A 130 11.88 -2.29 -7.49
N THR A 131 12.05 -2.05 -8.78
CA THR A 131 13.31 -1.54 -9.33
C THR A 131 13.18 -0.16 -9.98
N GLY A 132 11.96 0.35 -10.08
CA GLY A 132 11.71 1.69 -10.61
C GLY A 132 11.59 2.74 -9.50
N HIS A 133 10.67 3.65 -9.70
CA HIS A 133 10.43 4.78 -8.79
C HIS A 133 9.13 4.61 -8.04
N ILE A 134 8.97 5.37 -6.96
CA ILE A 134 7.69 5.62 -6.33
C ILE A 134 7.21 6.97 -6.86
N VAL A 135 6.06 6.97 -7.52
CA VAL A 135 5.50 8.16 -8.15
C VAL A 135 4.21 8.55 -7.44
N TYR A 136 4.22 9.72 -6.83
CA TYR A 136 3.00 10.29 -6.25
C TYR A 136 2.28 11.07 -7.35
N GLU A 137 1.14 10.53 -7.79
CA GLU A 137 0.34 11.10 -8.88
C GLU A 137 -0.68 12.07 -8.29
N VAL A 138 -0.22 13.26 -7.96
CA VAL A 138 -1.04 14.29 -7.30
C VAL A 138 -2.01 14.89 -8.29
N LYS A 139 -3.29 14.86 -7.95
CA LYS A 139 -4.36 15.49 -8.73
C LYS A 139 -4.52 16.94 -8.29
N GLU A 140 -4.58 17.81 -9.27
CA GLU A 140 -4.75 19.24 -9.02
C GLU A 140 -6.16 19.71 -9.31
#